data_b81750dc7592f033b97cef1f16cdd5d1
#
_entry.id   b81750dc7592f033b97cef1f16cdd5d1
#
_cell.length_a   1.000
_cell.length_b   1.000
_cell.length_c   1.000
_cell.angle_alpha   90.00
_cell.angle_beta   90.00
_cell.angle_gamma   90.00
#
_symmetry.space_group_name_H-M   'P 1'
#
loop_
_entity.id
_entity.type
_entity.pdbx_description
1 polymer ?
#
loop_
_entity_poly.entity_id
_entity_poly.type
_entity_poly.pdbx_seq_one_letter_code
_entity_poly.pdbx_strand_id
1 'polypeptide(L)'
;DEIDQLTTEIDRVSETTKFNETYLLKGEAGTKTINMKAHDAGLKGTLTDNGDGTATFVMDTLNAGDKVSIGGKTYTIAGAADDVGDMLTKADITTKHQDVTINGKTYKYNAGQTGSDTAPKKDTIEAGWYAETPKDSGTGANTKINADYKDIDAFKNGADGKTIAVGTKSVSVIKDADANGIDDVDSSVISKEKAYELASKELLAANQIGDTEGKAEVTNKAGNQIDLNTNKGDGTFKIKVGQAKVANSLAFSLHVGADADMTNKIQVNIDAMDSASLGIKGLNVKDDSGNAATYAVDAISDAISKVSSQRSSLGAVQNRLEHTINNLDNVVENTTSAESRIRDTDMAEEMVNYSKNNILAQAGQSMLAQANQSNQGVLSLLQ
;
A
#
# COMPACT_ATOMS: atom_id res chain seq x y z
N ASP A 1 3.02 -16.84 -17.75
CA ASP A 1 2.11 -17.92 -18.16
C ASP A 1 1.21 -18.41 -17.00
N GLU A 2 1.77 -18.91 -15.85
CA GLU A 2 0.94 -19.39 -14.73
C GLU A 2 0.14 -18.26 -14.06
N ILE A 3 0.74 -17.08 -13.87
CA ILE A 3 0.04 -15.91 -13.31
C ILE A 3 -1.08 -15.45 -14.24
N ASP A 4 -0.86 -15.44 -15.55
CA ASP A 4 -1.89 -15.09 -16.52
C ASP A 4 -3.04 -16.10 -16.51
N GLN A 5 -2.74 -17.40 -16.33
CA GLN A 5 -3.76 -18.43 -16.16
C GLN A 5 -4.56 -18.23 -14.87
N LEU A 6 -3.89 -17.92 -13.75
CA LEU A 6 -4.54 -17.66 -12.47
C LEU A 6 -5.42 -16.40 -12.51
N THR A 7 -4.96 -15.33 -13.12
CA THR A 7 -5.76 -14.10 -13.29
C THR A 7 -6.96 -14.35 -14.21
N THR A 8 -6.78 -15.13 -15.27
CA THR A 8 -7.88 -15.58 -16.15
C THR A 8 -8.90 -16.44 -15.40
N GLU A 9 -8.44 -17.31 -14.51
CA GLU A 9 -9.32 -18.14 -13.69
C GLU A 9 -10.11 -17.29 -12.67
N ILE A 10 -9.48 -16.26 -12.08
CA ILE A 10 -10.18 -15.29 -11.23
C ILE A 10 -11.28 -14.58 -12.02
N ASP A 11 -10.97 -14.10 -13.22
CA ASP A 11 -11.95 -13.47 -14.11
C ASP A 11 -13.09 -14.44 -14.46
N ARG A 12 -12.76 -15.71 -14.77
CA ARG A 12 -13.76 -16.74 -15.05
C ARG A 12 -14.68 -17.00 -13.84
N VAL A 13 -14.11 -17.11 -12.64
CA VAL A 13 -14.90 -17.30 -11.41
C VAL A 13 -15.81 -16.11 -11.16
N SER A 14 -15.30 -14.89 -11.36
CA SER A 14 -16.09 -13.66 -11.25
C SER A 14 -17.27 -13.64 -12.24
N GLU A 15 -17.06 -14.07 -13.47
CA GLU A 15 -18.08 -14.08 -14.52
C GLU A 15 -19.06 -15.25 -14.44
N THR A 16 -18.70 -16.35 -13.78
CA THR A 16 -19.53 -17.57 -13.73
C THR A 16 -20.27 -17.76 -12.42
N THR A 17 -19.84 -17.11 -11.34
CA THR A 17 -20.48 -17.24 -10.03
C THR A 17 -21.84 -16.52 -10.02
N LYS A 18 -22.91 -17.32 -10.01
CA LYS A 18 -24.28 -16.80 -10.02
C LYS A 18 -25.16 -17.52 -9.03
N PHE A 19 -26.18 -16.83 -8.56
CA PHE A 19 -27.27 -17.36 -7.76
C PHE A 19 -28.60 -16.85 -8.34
N ASN A 20 -29.53 -17.72 -8.61
CA ASN A 20 -30.86 -17.39 -9.17
C ASN A 20 -30.75 -16.41 -10.37
N GLU A 21 -29.91 -16.78 -11.37
CA GLU A 21 -29.61 -16.01 -12.59
C GLU A 21 -28.86 -14.68 -12.39
N THR A 22 -28.65 -14.24 -11.15
CA THR A 22 -27.89 -13.03 -10.84
C THR A 22 -26.41 -13.37 -10.65
N TYR A 23 -25.53 -12.67 -11.36
CA TYR A 23 -24.09 -12.78 -11.19
C TYR A 23 -23.67 -12.03 -9.94
N LEU A 24 -23.03 -12.73 -8.98
CA LEU A 24 -22.73 -12.16 -7.68
C LEU A 24 -21.40 -11.38 -7.63
N LEU A 25 -20.42 -11.78 -8.43
CA LEU A 25 -19.05 -11.26 -8.37
C LEU A 25 -18.67 -10.40 -9.58
N LYS A 26 -19.54 -10.32 -10.59
CA LYS A 26 -19.31 -9.56 -11.82
C LYS A 26 -19.58 -8.08 -11.65
N GLY A 27 -20.35 -7.71 -10.64
CA GLY A 27 -20.89 -6.37 -10.47
C GLY A 27 -22.14 -6.09 -11.31
N GLU A 28 -22.64 -4.88 -11.27
CA GLU A 28 -23.81 -4.40 -12.02
C GLU A 28 -23.41 -3.66 -13.30
N ALA A 29 -24.41 -3.38 -14.13
CA ALA A 29 -24.25 -2.59 -15.34
C ALA A 29 -23.75 -1.16 -15.02
N GLY A 30 -22.85 -0.66 -15.86
CA GLY A 30 -22.13 0.59 -15.65
C GLY A 30 -20.72 0.35 -15.13
N THR A 31 -19.92 1.39 -15.15
CA THR A 31 -18.51 1.32 -14.72
C THR A 31 -18.16 2.48 -13.81
N LYS A 32 -17.31 2.18 -12.83
CA LYS A 32 -16.67 3.17 -11.96
C LYS A 32 -15.15 3.09 -12.13
N THR A 33 -14.46 4.20 -11.96
CA THR A 33 -13.01 4.23 -11.89
C THR A 33 -12.60 4.07 -10.44
N ILE A 34 -11.70 3.14 -10.16
CA ILE A 34 -11.08 2.96 -8.84
C ILE A 34 -9.61 3.33 -8.91
N ASN A 35 -9.09 3.89 -7.82
CA ASN A 35 -7.67 4.15 -7.65
C ASN A 35 -6.99 2.91 -7.04
N MET A 36 -5.81 2.57 -7.55
CA MET A 36 -4.95 1.57 -6.92
C MET A 36 -4.36 2.14 -5.63
N LYS A 37 -3.83 1.29 -4.80
CA LYS A 37 -3.11 1.72 -3.59
C LYS A 37 -1.68 2.10 -3.96
N ALA A 38 -1.14 3.14 -3.32
CA ALA A 38 0.23 3.56 -3.54
C ALA A 38 1.22 2.61 -2.84
N HIS A 39 2.34 2.33 -3.50
CA HIS A 39 3.43 1.49 -3.00
C HIS A 39 4.75 2.25 -3.04
N ASP A 40 5.63 1.99 -2.06
CA ASP A 40 6.93 2.65 -1.89
C ASP A 40 8.08 1.96 -2.64
N ALA A 41 7.79 0.88 -3.38
CA ALA A 41 8.78 0.08 -4.11
C ALA A 41 9.93 -0.47 -3.21
N GLY A 42 9.69 -0.64 -1.92
CA GLY A 42 10.71 -1.09 -0.96
C GLY A 42 11.80 -0.06 -0.69
N LEU A 43 11.61 1.20 -1.08
CA LEU A 43 12.53 2.29 -0.81
C LEU A 43 12.39 2.77 0.64
N LYS A 44 13.50 3.22 1.22
CA LYS A 44 13.49 3.82 2.56
C LYS A 44 12.94 5.24 2.51
N GLY A 45 11.89 5.51 3.29
CA GLY A 45 11.23 6.79 3.32
C GLY A 45 9.86 6.73 3.95
N THR A 46 9.08 7.78 3.74
CA THR A 46 7.70 7.88 4.25
C THR A 46 6.74 8.06 3.09
N LEU A 47 5.79 7.12 2.97
CA LEU A 47 4.70 7.19 2.00
C LEU A 47 3.45 7.73 2.68
N THR A 48 2.84 8.76 2.12
CA THR A 48 1.60 9.38 2.59
C THR A 48 0.57 9.38 1.47
N ASP A 49 -0.56 8.71 1.68
CA ASP A 49 -1.70 8.75 0.78
C ASP A 49 -2.48 10.06 1.00
N ASN A 50 -2.72 10.81 -0.07
CA ASN A 50 -3.44 12.09 -0.02
C ASN A 50 -4.97 11.92 -0.14
N GLY A 51 -5.46 10.71 -0.43
CA GLY A 51 -6.90 10.39 -0.53
C GLY A 51 -7.59 10.84 -1.83
N ASP A 52 -6.88 11.52 -2.72
CA ASP A 52 -7.38 12.05 -4.00
C ASP A 52 -6.91 11.26 -5.25
N GLY A 53 -6.37 10.07 -5.03
CA GLY A 53 -5.71 9.27 -6.07
C GLY A 53 -4.27 9.68 -6.30
N THR A 54 -3.70 10.45 -5.38
CA THR A 54 -2.27 10.76 -5.34
C THR A 54 -1.66 10.37 -4.00
N ALA A 55 -0.37 10.10 -4.00
CA ALA A 55 0.41 9.90 -2.78
C ALA A 55 1.72 10.70 -2.86
N THR A 56 2.28 10.99 -1.71
CA THR A 56 3.58 11.64 -1.59
C THR A 56 4.55 10.69 -0.91
N PHE A 57 5.64 10.37 -1.58
CA PHE A 57 6.74 9.62 -0.99
C PHE A 57 7.92 10.55 -0.74
N VAL A 58 8.41 10.58 0.51
CA VAL A 58 9.59 11.34 0.90
C VAL A 58 10.68 10.33 1.26
N MET A 59 11.68 10.24 0.41
CA MET A 59 12.83 9.37 0.61
C MET A 59 13.73 9.89 1.73
N ASP A 60 14.35 9.00 2.48
CA ASP A 60 15.34 9.37 3.48
C ASP A 60 16.48 10.18 2.83
N THR A 61 17.00 11.15 3.59
CA THR A 61 18.07 12.01 3.09
C THR A 61 19.32 11.21 2.71
N LEU A 62 19.75 11.35 1.46
CA LEU A 62 20.97 10.73 0.95
C LEU A 62 22.16 11.65 1.14
N ASN A 63 23.18 11.17 1.85
CA ASN A 63 24.45 11.87 2.04
C ASN A 63 25.57 11.17 1.29
N ALA A 64 26.63 11.87 0.98
CA ALA A 64 27.82 11.31 0.38
C ALA A 64 28.39 10.16 1.23
N GLY A 65 28.65 9.03 0.60
CA GLY A 65 29.12 7.79 1.23
C GLY A 65 28.01 6.90 1.81
N ASP A 66 26.75 7.33 1.80
CA ASP A 66 25.63 6.48 2.22
C ASP A 66 25.41 5.34 1.22
N LYS A 67 24.94 4.20 1.74
CA LYS A 67 24.53 3.06 0.93
C LYS A 67 23.00 3.02 0.84
N VAL A 68 22.50 3.01 -0.37
CA VAL A 68 21.07 2.93 -0.66
C VAL A 68 20.78 1.71 -1.52
N SER A 69 19.68 1.00 -1.21
CA SER A 69 19.19 -0.09 -2.05
C SER A 69 18.05 0.46 -2.93
N ILE A 70 18.21 0.36 -4.23
CA ILE A 70 17.21 0.78 -5.22
C ILE A 70 17.09 -0.36 -6.24
N GLY A 71 15.88 -0.84 -6.45
CA GLY A 71 15.66 -1.91 -7.41
C GLY A 71 16.47 -3.18 -7.12
N GLY A 72 16.60 -3.57 -5.84
CA GLY A 72 17.35 -4.76 -5.42
C GLY A 72 18.88 -4.63 -5.52
N LYS A 73 19.41 -3.50 -6.05
CA LYS A 73 20.84 -3.22 -6.11
C LYS A 73 21.24 -2.22 -5.03
N THR A 74 22.40 -2.44 -4.42
CA THR A 74 22.96 -1.51 -3.45
C THR A 74 23.93 -0.57 -4.12
N TYR A 75 23.69 0.72 -3.99
CA TYR A 75 24.53 1.78 -4.51
C TYR A 75 25.17 2.57 -3.38
N THR A 76 26.36 3.11 -3.61
CA THR A 76 27.01 4.10 -2.75
C THR A 76 26.75 5.48 -3.35
N ILE A 77 26.23 6.39 -2.54
CA ILE A 77 25.99 7.75 -3.00
C ILE A 77 27.31 8.49 -3.10
N ALA A 78 27.60 8.97 -4.28
CA ALA A 78 28.78 9.78 -4.53
C ALA A 78 28.65 11.16 -3.89
N GLY A 79 29.76 11.69 -3.43
CA GLY A 79 29.92 13.07 -3.05
C GLY A 79 30.54 13.91 -4.15
N ALA A 80 30.43 15.22 -4.00
CA ALA A 80 31.19 16.18 -4.77
C ALA A 80 32.59 16.38 -4.14
N ALA A 81 33.49 17.02 -4.86
CA ALA A 81 34.78 17.43 -4.31
C ALA A 81 34.66 18.28 -3.04
N ASP A 82 33.59 19.07 -2.95
CA ASP A 82 33.29 19.88 -1.75
C ASP A 82 32.95 19.01 -0.54
N ASP A 83 32.23 17.90 -0.70
CA ASP A 83 31.94 16.96 0.39
C ASP A 83 33.22 16.34 0.96
N VAL A 84 34.24 16.10 0.10
CA VAL A 84 35.57 15.70 0.53
C VAL A 84 36.19 16.77 1.39
N GLY A 85 36.16 18.04 0.94
CA GLY A 85 36.67 19.17 1.70
C GLY A 85 36.01 19.32 3.06
N ASP A 86 34.69 19.19 3.12
CA ASP A 86 33.90 19.23 4.35
C ASP A 86 34.26 18.09 5.30
N MET A 87 34.40 16.86 4.78
CA MET A 87 34.82 15.71 5.57
C MET A 87 36.21 15.91 6.18
N LEU A 88 37.16 16.34 5.38
CA LEU A 88 38.55 16.59 5.83
C LEU A 88 38.65 17.76 6.82
N THR A 89 37.84 18.79 6.61
CA THR A 89 37.76 19.95 7.53
C THR A 89 37.16 19.53 8.87
N LYS A 90 36.07 18.76 8.85
CA LYS A 90 35.44 18.24 10.09
C LYS A 90 36.34 17.26 10.82
N ALA A 91 37.19 16.53 10.11
CA ALA A 91 38.21 15.65 10.70
C ALA A 91 39.41 16.45 11.26
N ASP A 92 39.50 17.75 10.91
CA ASP A 92 40.57 18.65 11.34
C ASP A 92 41.98 18.11 10.99
N ILE A 93 42.13 17.63 9.72
CA ILE A 93 43.36 17.01 9.28
C ILE A 93 44.54 17.97 9.29
N THR A 94 44.33 19.28 9.11
CA THR A 94 45.33 20.32 9.07
C THR A 94 46.01 20.53 10.43
N THR A 95 45.25 20.47 11.52
CA THR A 95 45.81 20.62 12.89
C THR A 95 46.20 19.28 13.49
N LYS A 96 45.41 18.23 13.28
CA LYS A 96 45.66 16.89 13.85
C LYS A 96 46.59 16.06 13.04
N HIS A 97 46.91 16.49 11.83
CA HIS A 97 47.79 15.78 10.88
C HIS A 97 47.40 14.31 10.67
N GLN A 98 46.10 14.05 10.54
CA GLN A 98 45.59 12.69 10.39
C GLN A 98 45.98 12.12 9.03
N ASP A 99 46.18 10.80 9.01
CA ASP A 99 46.42 10.07 7.77
C ASP A 99 45.15 10.11 6.89
N VAL A 100 45.33 10.36 5.60
CA VAL A 100 44.25 10.34 4.60
C VAL A 100 44.49 9.16 3.66
N THR A 101 43.48 8.35 3.41
CA THR A 101 43.52 7.22 2.51
C THR A 101 42.80 7.55 1.20
N ILE A 102 43.44 7.30 0.07
CA ILE A 102 42.88 7.48 -1.27
C ILE A 102 42.96 6.14 -2.01
N ASN A 103 41.79 5.59 -2.39
CA ASN A 103 41.70 4.28 -3.07
C ASN A 103 42.53 3.19 -2.38
N GLY A 104 42.55 3.17 -1.04
CA GLY A 104 43.27 2.20 -0.23
C GLY A 104 44.75 2.55 0.03
N LYS A 105 45.30 3.59 -0.61
CA LYS A 105 46.70 4.05 -0.37
C LYS A 105 46.68 5.14 0.71
N THR A 106 47.43 4.95 1.80
CA THR A 106 47.51 5.89 2.91
C THR A 106 48.57 6.96 2.66
N TYR A 107 48.18 8.22 2.86
CA TYR A 107 49.05 9.39 2.79
C TYR A 107 49.27 9.92 4.20
N LYS A 108 50.54 10.07 4.58
CA LYS A 108 50.93 10.52 5.91
C LYS A 108 51.45 11.94 5.86
N TYR A 109 51.16 12.72 6.88
CA TYR A 109 51.62 14.08 6.99
C TYR A 109 53.09 14.17 7.32
N ASN A 110 53.84 15.04 6.61
CA ASN A 110 55.19 15.44 6.92
C ASN A 110 55.20 16.97 7.16
N ALA A 111 55.83 17.40 8.23
CA ALA A 111 55.88 18.85 8.62
C ALA A 111 56.80 19.67 7.70
N GLY A 112 57.45 19.06 6.78
CA GLY A 112 58.41 19.71 5.88
C GLY A 112 59.78 19.93 6.51
N GLN A 113 60.72 20.37 5.69
CA GLN A 113 62.09 20.70 6.08
C GLN A 113 62.60 21.84 5.22
N THR A 114 63.18 22.84 5.86
CA THR A 114 63.92 23.89 5.13
C THR A 114 65.26 23.38 4.67
N GLY A 115 65.53 23.54 3.38
CA GLY A 115 66.80 23.16 2.80
C GLY A 115 67.94 24.01 3.29
N SER A 116 69.18 23.44 3.22
CA SER A 116 70.39 24.14 3.58
C SER A 116 71.52 23.73 2.60
N ASP A 117 72.28 24.73 2.11
CA ASP A 117 73.45 24.51 1.27
C ASP A 117 74.76 24.46 2.06
N THR A 118 74.69 24.74 3.38
CA THR A 118 75.80 24.56 4.31
C THR A 118 75.83 23.15 4.86
N ALA A 119 77.03 22.60 5.13
CA ALA A 119 77.18 21.23 5.61
C ALA A 119 76.62 21.05 7.04
N PRO A 120 75.83 19.99 7.31
CA PRO A 120 75.33 19.02 6.34
C PRO A 120 74.26 19.65 5.42
N LYS A 121 74.41 19.47 4.09
CA LYS A 121 73.44 19.93 3.11
C LYS A 121 72.09 19.23 3.32
N LYS A 122 71.00 19.97 3.18
CA LYS A 122 69.63 19.43 3.31
C LYS A 122 68.78 19.87 2.13
N ASP A 123 67.94 18.99 1.66
CA ASP A 123 66.94 19.30 0.64
C ASP A 123 65.73 20.03 1.25
N THR A 124 65.06 20.84 0.45
CA THR A 124 63.81 21.47 0.88
C THR A 124 62.68 20.44 0.71
N ILE A 125 62.01 20.05 1.82
CA ILE A 125 60.86 19.17 1.81
C ILE A 125 59.64 20.02 2.12
N GLU A 126 58.66 20.04 1.24
CA GLU A 126 57.41 20.77 1.45
C GLU A 126 56.57 20.14 2.56
N ALA A 127 55.89 20.93 3.39
CA ALA A 127 54.94 20.39 4.34
C ALA A 127 53.68 19.88 3.61
N GLY A 128 53.17 18.70 4.00
CA GLY A 128 52.00 18.10 3.39
C GLY A 128 51.93 16.57 3.53
N TRP A 129 51.05 15.95 2.76
CA TRP A 129 50.83 14.50 2.82
C TRP A 129 51.56 13.79 1.70
N TYR A 130 52.22 12.69 2.05
CA TYR A 130 53.06 11.90 1.17
C TYR A 130 52.64 10.43 1.20
N ALA A 131 52.57 9.80 0.03
CA ALA A 131 52.34 8.36 -0.08
C ALA A 131 53.53 7.54 0.43
N GLU A 132 54.72 8.11 0.31
CA GLU A 132 55.97 7.57 0.84
C GLU A 132 56.68 8.67 1.62
N THR A 133 57.31 8.30 2.74
CA THR A 133 58.08 9.27 3.53
C THR A 133 59.21 9.89 2.67
N PRO A 134 59.20 11.23 2.49
CA PRO A 134 60.22 11.86 1.69
C PRO A 134 61.61 11.65 2.31
N LYS A 135 62.59 11.34 1.47
CA LYS A 135 63.95 11.14 1.91
C LYS A 135 64.80 12.35 1.52
N ASP A 136 65.47 12.93 2.50
CA ASP A 136 66.49 13.95 2.27
C ASP A 136 67.67 13.30 1.54
N SER A 137 67.96 13.77 0.32
CA SER A 137 69.13 13.28 -0.45
C SER A 137 70.41 13.99 -0.13
N GLY A 138 70.35 15.07 0.69
CA GLY A 138 71.50 15.84 1.07
C GLY A 138 72.14 16.67 -0.07
N THR A 139 71.35 16.97 -1.11
CA THR A 139 71.82 17.68 -2.31
C THR A 139 71.85 19.18 -2.10
N GLY A 140 71.05 19.73 -1.21
CA GLY A 140 71.04 21.13 -0.86
C GLY A 140 69.66 21.83 -1.03
N ALA A 141 69.58 23.09 -0.66
CA ALA A 141 68.34 23.86 -0.60
C ALA A 141 67.59 24.02 -1.95
N ASN A 142 68.32 23.90 -3.06
CA ASN A 142 67.73 23.97 -4.41
C ASN A 142 66.97 22.69 -4.83
N THR A 143 67.22 21.56 -4.15
CA THR A 143 66.43 20.34 -4.37
C THR A 143 65.13 20.41 -3.58
N LYS A 144 64.00 20.47 -4.30
CA LYS A 144 62.65 20.50 -3.70
C LYS A 144 61.97 19.14 -3.86
N ILE A 145 61.47 18.64 -2.74
CA ILE A 145 60.57 17.48 -2.69
C ILE A 145 59.19 17.98 -2.37
N ASN A 146 58.29 18.00 -3.36
CA ASN A 146 56.92 18.49 -3.21
C ASN A 146 56.03 17.45 -2.54
N ALA A 147 55.08 17.91 -1.73
CA ALA A 147 54.06 17.03 -1.19
C ALA A 147 53.12 16.50 -2.30
N ASP A 148 52.65 15.27 -2.17
CA ASP A 148 51.63 14.69 -3.07
C ASP A 148 50.32 15.49 -2.93
N TYR A 149 49.98 15.85 -1.70
CA TYR A 149 48.84 16.71 -1.36
C TYR A 149 49.29 17.74 -0.31
N LYS A 150 49.21 19.01 -0.66
CA LYS A 150 49.68 20.10 0.18
C LYS A 150 48.69 20.52 1.25
N ASP A 151 47.43 20.56 0.89
CA ASP A 151 46.31 21.06 1.69
C ASP A 151 45.02 20.37 1.32
N ILE A 152 43.90 20.76 1.95
CA ILE A 152 42.57 20.21 1.67
C ILE A 152 42.15 20.48 0.23
N ASP A 153 42.51 21.64 -0.35
CA ASP A 153 42.14 21.94 -1.74
C ASP A 153 42.85 21.05 -2.73
N ALA A 154 44.10 20.61 -2.44
CA ALA A 154 44.78 19.63 -3.24
C ALA A 154 44.09 18.26 -3.22
N PHE A 155 43.54 17.85 -2.07
CA PHE A 155 42.73 16.64 -1.98
C PHE A 155 41.42 16.80 -2.76
N LYS A 156 40.72 17.92 -2.67
CA LYS A 156 39.50 18.20 -3.44
C LYS A 156 39.75 18.12 -4.95
N ASN A 157 40.79 18.80 -5.44
CA ASN A 157 41.14 18.86 -6.86
C ASN A 157 41.60 17.52 -7.40
N GLY A 158 42.09 16.62 -6.55
CA GLY A 158 42.53 15.29 -6.91
C GLY A 158 41.50 14.19 -6.63
N ALA A 159 40.27 14.53 -6.24
CA ALA A 159 39.30 13.58 -5.76
C ALA A 159 38.51 12.85 -6.87
N ASP A 160 38.50 13.38 -8.08
CA ASP A 160 37.73 12.87 -9.22
C ASP A 160 38.02 11.37 -9.49
N GLY A 161 36.97 10.54 -9.47
CA GLY A 161 37.03 9.09 -9.61
C GLY A 161 37.74 8.37 -8.46
N LYS A 162 37.79 8.98 -7.26
CA LYS A 162 38.51 8.39 -6.11
C LYS A 162 37.64 8.36 -4.86
N THR A 163 37.86 7.33 -4.05
CA THR A 163 37.36 7.26 -2.69
C THR A 163 38.42 7.80 -1.72
N ILE A 164 38.06 8.87 -1.02
CA ILE A 164 38.88 9.50 -0.01
C ILE A 164 38.33 9.20 1.37
N ALA A 165 39.20 8.68 2.25
CA ALA A 165 38.77 8.33 3.62
C ALA A 165 39.72 8.93 4.66
N VAL A 166 39.13 9.29 5.82
CA VAL A 166 39.82 9.73 7.02
C VAL A 166 39.14 9.11 8.24
N GLY A 167 39.89 8.33 9.02
CA GLY A 167 39.31 7.57 10.13
C GLY A 167 38.27 6.55 9.63
N THR A 168 37.03 6.67 10.11
CA THR A 168 35.91 5.80 9.72
C THR A 168 35.02 6.38 8.63
N LYS A 169 35.28 7.59 8.17
CA LYS A 169 34.49 8.29 7.15
C LYS A 169 35.15 8.21 5.79
N SER A 170 34.34 8.03 4.76
CA SER A 170 34.80 8.00 3.36
C SER A 170 33.80 8.72 2.47
N VAL A 171 34.32 9.36 1.43
CA VAL A 171 33.55 9.98 0.35
C VAL A 171 34.13 9.48 -0.98
N SER A 172 33.27 8.94 -1.84
CA SER A 172 33.63 8.57 -3.21
C SER A 172 33.12 9.66 -4.14
N VAL A 173 34.03 10.22 -4.95
CA VAL A 173 33.67 11.21 -5.97
C VAL A 173 33.64 10.49 -7.31
N ILE A 174 32.55 10.62 -8.07
CA ILE A 174 32.42 9.95 -9.36
C ILE A 174 33.34 10.57 -10.41
N LYS A 175 33.80 9.70 -11.30
CA LYS A 175 34.31 10.11 -12.60
C LYS A 175 33.22 9.77 -13.62
N ASP A 176 32.52 10.77 -14.10
CA ASP A 176 31.33 10.64 -14.94
C ASP A 176 31.51 11.49 -16.21
N ALA A 177 32.22 10.91 -17.19
CA ALA A 177 32.58 11.61 -18.42
C ALA A 177 31.40 11.73 -19.41
N ASP A 178 30.40 10.84 -19.30
CA ASP A 178 29.21 10.82 -20.15
C ASP A 178 27.98 11.47 -19.50
N ALA A 179 28.11 12.00 -18.28
CA ALA A 179 27.06 12.67 -17.51
C ALA A 179 25.81 11.79 -17.27
N ASN A 180 26.02 10.48 -17.09
CA ASN A 180 24.94 9.53 -16.81
C ASN A 180 24.64 9.35 -15.32
N GLY A 181 25.42 9.99 -14.44
CA GLY A 181 25.29 9.95 -12.99
C GLY A 181 25.84 8.68 -12.35
N ILE A 182 26.59 7.88 -13.09
CA ILE A 182 27.22 6.63 -12.63
C ILE A 182 28.74 6.76 -12.81
N ASP A 183 29.49 6.25 -11.85
CA ASP A 183 30.96 6.26 -11.96
C ASP A 183 31.45 5.36 -13.11
N ASP A 184 32.33 5.91 -13.98
CA ASP A 184 32.88 5.22 -15.16
C ASP A 184 33.72 3.98 -14.77
N VAL A 185 34.20 3.88 -13.53
CA VAL A 185 35.06 2.82 -13.03
C VAL A 185 34.29 1.85 -12.13
N ASP A 186 33.42 2.35 -11.27
CA ASP A 186 32.63 1.55 -10.34
C ASP A 186 31.14 1.88 -10.46
N SER A 187 30.43 1.09 -11.24
CA SER A 187 29.00 1.27 -11.47
C SER A 187 28.13 1.13 -10.23
N SER A 188 28.69 0.75 -9.07
CA SER A 188 27.99 0.76 -7.79
C SER A 188 28.01 2.14 -7.11
N VAL A 189 28.81 3.08 -7.61
CA VAL A 189 28.88 4.47 -7.14
C VAL A 189 28.05 5.34 -8.08
N ILE A 190 27.06 6.03 -7.53
CA ILE A 190 26.14 6.86 -8.33
C ILE A 190 25.95 8.24 -7.70
N SER A 191 25.63 9.23 -8.53
CA SER A 191 25.27 10.55 -8.05
C SER A 191 23.93 10.51 -7.31
N LYS A 192 23.68 11.48 -6.43
CA LYS A 192 22.42 11.65 -5.71
C LYS A 192 21.25 11.82 -6.68
N GLU A 193 21.45 12.59 -7.73
CA GLU A 193 20.46 12.81 -8.78
C GLU A 193 20.10 11.51 -9.51
N LYS A 194 21.10 10.66 -9.76
CA LYS A 194 20.89 9.33 -10.35
C LYS A 194 20.09 8.43 -9.43
N ALA A 195 20.39 8.47 -8.13
CA ALA A 195 19.63 7.71 -7.15
C ALA A 195 18.14 8.11 -7.16
N TYR A 196 17.82 9.40 -7.24
CA TYR A 196 16.44 9.87 -7.33
C TYR A 196 15.77 9.50 -8.67
N GLU A 197 16.50 9.57 -9.78
CA GLU A 197 16.00 9.09 -11.07
C GLU A 197 15.64 7.59 -11.03
N LEU A 198 16.54 6.76 -10.49
CA LEU A 198 16.29 5.32 -10.33
C LEU A 198 15.12 5.06 -9.39
N ALA A 199 15.08 5.75 -8.24
CA ALA A 199 13.98 5.62 -7.29
C ALA A 199 12.63 6.00 -7.93
N SER A 200 12.58 7.04 -8.75
CA SER A 200 11.33 7.41 -9.45
C SER A 200 10.87 6.35 -10.44
N LYS A 201 11.80 5.67 -11.10
CA LYS A 201 11.49 4.55 -12.03
C LYS A 201 10.94 3.34 -11.28
N GLU A 202 11.54 2.98 -10.14
CA GLU A 202 11.06 1.88 -9.31
C GLU A 202 9.68 2.18 -8.69
N LEU A 203 9.49 3.43 -8.19
CA LEU A 203 8.17 3.87 -7.71
C LEU A 203 7.11 3.79 -8.81
N LEU A 204 7.46 4.21 -10.05
CA LEU A 204 6.54 4.11 -11.17
C LEU A 204 6.21 2.65 -11.49
N ALA A 205 7.20 1.77 -11.56
CA ALA A 205 7.01 0.35 -11.84
C ALA A 205 6.11 -0.32 -10.79
N ALA A 206 6.29 -0.02 -9.52
CA ALA A 206 5.45 -0.55 -8.44
C ALA A 206 4.00 -0.04 -8.52
N ASN A 207 3.79 1.22 -8.92
CA ASN A 207 2.48 1.85 -8.95
C ASN A 207 1.74 1.70 -10.30
N GLN A 208 2.37 1.10 -11.31
CA GLN A 208 1.73 0.73 -12.58
C GLN A 208 0.97 -0.60 -12.51
N ILE A 209 1.17 -1.40 -11.48
CA ILE A 209 0.48 -2.68 -11.33
C ILE A 209 -1.01 -2.44 -11.15
N GLY A 210 -1.84 -3.13 -11.94
CA GLY A 210 -3.30 -2.95 -11.94
C GLY A 210 -3.80 -1.68 -12.63
N ASP A 211 -2.91 -0.85 -13.18
CA ASP A 211 -3.28 0.37 -13.93
C ASP A 211 -3.74 -0.01 -15.34
N THR A 212 -5.06 -0.14 -15.53
CA THR A 212 -5.64 -0.44 -16.84
C THR A 212 -5.89 0.80 -17.69
N GLU A 213 -5.80 2.00 -17.10
CA GLU A 213 -6.06 3.28 -17.74
C GLU A 213 -4.77 4.06 -18.09
N GLY A 214 -3.59 3.53 -17.71
CA GLY A 214 -2.29 4.17 -17.97
C GLY A 214 -2.16 5.53 -17.28
N LYS A 215 -2.62 5.65 -16.04
CA LYS A 215 -2.64 6.91 -15.28
C LYS A 215 -1.54 7.02 -14.25
N ALA A 216 -0.84 5.92 -13.95
CA ALA A 216 0.26 5.92 -13.01
C ALA A 216 1.39 6.85 -13.50
N GLU A 217 1.82 7.75 -12.63
CA GLU A 217 2.87 8.72 -12.93
C GLU A 217 3.64 9.05 -11.64
N VAL A 218 4.94 9.21 -11.76
CA VAL A 218 5.79 9.67 -10.65
C VAL A 218 6.53 10.93 -11.09
N THR A 219 6.35 12.00 -10.33
CA THR A 219 6.90 13.32 -10.63
C THR A 219 7.62 13.89 -9.41
N ASN A 220 8.42 14.92 -9.63
CA ASN A 220 8.95 15.74 -8.56
C ASN A 220 7.84 16.63 -7.96
N LYS A 221 8.17 17.39 -6.93
CA LYS A 221 7.26 18.32 -6.27
C LYS A 221 6.63 19.36 -7.23
N ALA A 222 7.34 19.72 -8.29
CA ALA A 222 6.86 20.67 -9.32
C ALA A 222 5.94 20.04 -10.37
N GLY A 223 5.77 18.70 -10.37
CA GLY A 223 4.95 17.98 -11.34
C GLY A 223 5.68 17.58 -12.62
N ASN A 224 7.01 17.60 -12.63
CA ASN A 224 7.81 17.18 -13.76
C ASN A 224 8.39 15.80 -13.54
N GLN A 225 8.59 15.02 -14.59
CA GLN A 225 9.35 13.77 -14.51
C GLN A 225 10.79 14.05 -14.03
N ILE A 226 11.29 13.17 -13.16
CA ILE A 226 12.63 13.33 -12.58
C ILE A 226 13.67 12.84 -13.58
N ASP A 227 14.62 13.71 -13.87
CA ASP A 227 15.77 13.41 -14.73
C ASP A 227 17.07 13.97 -14.11
N LEU A 228 18.21 13.56 -14.65
CA LEU A 228 19.53 13.95 -14.15
C LEU A 228 19.87 15.42 -14.35
N ASN A 229 19.34 16.05 -15.40
CA ASN A 229 19.88 17.32 -15.90
C ASN A 229 18.95 18.50 -15.66
N THR A 230 17.65 18.33 -15.92
CA THR A 230 16.69 19.44 -15.98
C THR A 230 15.79 19.49 -14.75
N ASN A 231 15.22 18.34 -14.38
CA ASN A 231 14.24 18.21 -13.29
C ASN A 231 14.80 17.32 -12.20
N LYS A 232 15.88 17.75 -11.57
CA LYS A 232 16.54 17.01 -10.50
C LYS A 232 15.57 16.75 -9.35
N GLY A 233 15.58 15.52 -8.83
CA GLY A 233 14.82 15.17 -7.63
C GLY A 233 15.41 15.82 -6.37
N ASP A 234 14.56 16.11 -5.41
CA ASP A 234 14.92 16.58 -4.07
C ASP A 234 14.68 15.52 -2.97
N GLY A 235 14.34 14.29 -3.39
CA GLY A 235 13.93 13.21 -2.49
C GLY A 235 12.44 13.18 -2.21
N THR A 236 11.66 14.12 -2.75
CA THR A 236 10.20 14.14 -2.64
C THR A 236 9.59 13.74 -3.97
N PHE A 237 8.77 12.70 -3.94
CA PHE A 237 8.11 12.14 -5.12
C PHE A 237 6.60 12.30 -4.96
N LYS A 238 5.97 12.86 -5.97
CA LYS A 238 4.53 12.88 -6.10
C LYS A 238 4.10 11.73 -6.99
N ILE A 239 3.37 10.79 -6.42
CA ILE A 239 2.87 9.59 -7.08
C ILE A 239 1.41 9.84 -7.44
N LYS A 240 1.06 9.73 -8.72
CA LYS A 240 -0.30 9.53 -9.17
C LYS A 240 -0.50 8.03 -9.31
N VAL A 241 -1.44 7.48 -8.54
CA VAL A 241 -1.66 6.03 -8.52
C VAL A 241 -2.32 5.55 -9.79
N GLY A 242 -2.09 4.29 -10.13
CA GLY A 242 -2.76 3.62 -11.23
C GLY A 242 -4.29 3.61 -11.05
N GLN A 243 -5.01 3.60 -12.15
CA GLN A 243 -6.47 3.56 -12.16
C GLN A 243 -6.98 2.37 -12.96
N ALA A 244 -8.07 1.77 -12.49
CA ALA A 244 -8.79 0.76 -13.25
C ALA A 244 -10.26 1.13 -13.39
N LYS A 245 -10.81 0.83 -14.58
CA LYS A 245 -12.22 0.94 -14.87
C LYS A 245 -12.88 -0.40 -14.62
N VAL A 246 -13.75 -0.45 -13.62
CA VAL A 246 -14.37 -1.68 -13.13
C VAL A 246 -15.88 -1.57 -13.12
N ALA A 247 -16.59 -2.70 -13.08
CA ALA A 247 -18.04 -2.71 -12.97
C ALA A 247 -18.50 -2.08 -11.64
N ASN A 248 -19.72 -1.55 -11.63
CA ASN A 248 -20.34 -1.05 -10.39
C ASN A 248 -20.57 -2.20 -9.42
N SER A 249 -20.60 -1.90 -8.12
CA SER A 249 -20.93 -2.87 -7.09
C SER A 249 -22.36 -3.37 -7.24
N LEU A 250 -22.60 -4.66 -7.14
CA LEU A 250 -23.93 -5.24 -7.06
C LEU A 250 -24.55 -4.85 -5.73
N ALA A 251 -25.67 -4.16 -5.78
CA ALA A 251 -26.42 -3.73 -4.59
C ALA A 251 -27.84 -4.26 -4.60
N PHE A 252 -28.23 -5.03 -3.61
CA PHE A 252 -29.58 -5.51 -3.46
C PHE A 252 -30.05 -5.47 -2.00
N SER A 253 -31.36 -5.42 -1.81
CA SER A 253 -31.97 -5.36 -0.50
C SER A 253 -32.78 -6.63 -0.24
N LEU A 254 -32.46 -7.33 0.84
CA LEU A 254 -33.22 -8.47 1.34
C LEU A 254 -34.30 -7.96 2.27
N HIS A 255 -35.57 -8.30 1.98
CA HIS A 255 -36.66 -8.01 2.88
C HIS A 255 -36.73 -9.02 4.02
N VAL A 256 -36.66 -8.57 5.25
CA VAL A 256 -36.52 -9.39 6.46
C VAL A 256 -37.54 -8.99 7.55
N GLY A 257 -38.81 -8.98 7.24
CA GLY A 257 -39.80 -8.60 8.21
C GLY A 257 -41.23 -8.91 7.71
N ALA A 258 -42.20 -8.83 8.61
CA ALA A 258 -43.59 -9.07 8.30
C ALA A 258 -44.28 -7.88 7.62
N ASP A 259 -43.75 -6.68 7.82
CA ASP A 259 -44.38 -5.43 7.36
C ASP A 259 -43.65 -4.88 6.12
N ALA A 260 -44.39 -4.20 5.25
CA ALA A 260 -43.86 -3.55 4.05
C ALA A 260 -43.02 -2.30 4.33
N ASP A 261 -42.52 -2.12 5.56
CA ASP A 261 -41.74 -0.97 5.96
C ASP A 261 -40.30 -1.06 5.35
N MET A 262 -39.81 0.09 4.92
CA MET A 262 -38.43 0.21 4.36
C MET A 262 -37.35 -0.07 5.39
N THR A 263 -37.64 -0.01 6.69
CA THR A 263 -36.72 -0.37 7.78
C THR A 263 -36.46 -1.88 7.87
N ASN A 264 -37.39 -2.70 7.33
CA ASN A 264 -37.30 -4.16 7.34
C ASN A 264 -36.44 -4.72 6.16
N LYS A 265 -35.42 -3.97 5.76
CA LYS A 265 -34.51 -4.38 4.66
C LYS A 265 -33.06 -4.43 5.13
N ILE A 266 -32.37 -5.48 4.76
CA ILE A 266 -30.92 -5.59 4.89
C ILE A 266 -30.31 -5.33 3.51
N GLN A 267 -29.53 -4.25 3.38
CA GLN A 267 -28.76 -3.99 2.16
C GLN A 267 -27.51 -4.85 2.12
N VAL A 268 -27.25 -5.45 0.97
CA VAL A 268 -26.06 -6.22 0.66
C VAL A 268 -25.37 -5.55 -0.52
N ASN A 269 -24.10 -5.21 -0.34
CA ASN A 269 -23.25 -4.68 -1.40
C ASN A 269 -22.12 -5.67 -1.66
N ILE A 270 -21.94 -6.06 -2.91
CA ILE A 270 -20.88 -6.95 -3.36
C ILE A 270 -20.10 -6.22 -4.45
N ASP A 271 -18.83 -5.94 -4.18
CA ASP A 271 -17.95 -5.35 -5.19
C ASP A 271 -17.61 -6.39 -6.27
N ALA A 272 -17.37 -5.91 -7.48
CA ALA A 272 -16.83 -6.76 -8.52
C ALA A 272 -15.48 -7.35 -8.09
N MET A 273 -15.28 -8.65 -8.34
CA MET A 273 -14.12 -9.43 -7.89
C MET A 273 -13.30 -9.99 -9.07
N ASP A 274 -13.29 -9.25 -10.19
CA ASP A 274 -12.44 -9.54 -11.35
C ASP A 274 -11.01 -9.05 -11.10
N SER A 275 -10.08 -9.48 -11.92
CA SER A 275 -8.65 -9.14 -11.79
C SER A 275 -8.38 -7.63 -11.81
N ALA A 276 -9.17 -6.87 -12.58
CA ALA A 276 -9.06 -5.41 -12.64
C ALA A 276 -9.55 -4.76 -11.33
N SER A 277 -10.69 -5.20 -10.79
CA SER A 277 -11.23 -4.72 -9.52
C SER A 277 -10.31 -5.02 -8.35
N LEU A 278 -9.64 -6.17 -8.39
CA LEU A 278 -8.67 -6.57 -7.38
C LEU A 278 -7.32 -5.83 -7.52
N GLY A 279 -7.05 -5.20 -8.67
CA GLY A 279 -5.80 -4.48 -8.93
C GLY A 279 -4.63 -5.38 -9.33
N ILE A 280 -4.91 -6.59 -9.81
CA ILE A 280 -3.89 -7.58 -10.21
C ILE A 280 -3.88 -7.85 -11.72
N LYS A 281 -4.67 -7.11 -12.49
CA LYS A 281 -4.69 -7.25 -13.95
C LYS A 281 -3.38 -6.75 -14.55
N GLY A 282 -2.80 -7.55 -15.45
CA GLY A 282 -1.52 -7.24 -16.09
C GLY A 282 -0.30 -7.46 -15.19
N LEU A 283 -0.46 -8.20 -14.10
CA LEU A 283 0.61 -8.52 -13.16
C LEU A 283 1.70 -9.32 -13.89
N ASN A 284 2.92 -8.80 -13.89
CA ASN A 284 4.07 -9.42 -14.52
C ASN A 284 5.17 -9.62 -13.49
N VAL A 285 5.75 -10.82 -13.46
CA VAL A 285 6.88 -11.18 -12.57
C VAL A 285 8.16 -11.46 -13.36
N LYS A 286 8.13 -11.25 -14.68
CA LYS A 286 9.27 -11.49 -15.54
C LYS A 286 10.05 -10.19 -15.71
N ASP A 287 11.10 -10.06 -14.95
CA ASP A 287 12.16 -9.07 -15.13
C ASP A 287 13.52 -9.69 -14.81
N ASP A 288 14.59 -9.02 -15.21
CA ASP A 288 15.95 -9.48 -14.96
C ASP A 288 16.44 -9.15 -13.53
N SER A 289 15.70 -8.34 -12.79
CA SER A 289 16.04 -7.87 -11.45
C SER A 289 15.33 -8.62 -10.32
N GLY A 290 14.18 -9.27 -10.61
CA GLY A 290 13.29 -9.88 -9.63
C GLY A 290 12.39 -8.86 -8.88
N ASN A 291 12.49 -7.57 -9.21
CA ASN A 291 11.71 -6.51 -8.54
C ASN A 291 10.23 -6.59 -8.90
N ALA A 292 9.91 -6.90 -10.16
CA ALA A 292 8.53 -7.07 -10.60
C ALA A 292 7.80 -8.14 -9.76
N ALA A 293 8.50 -9.21 -9.39
CA ALA A 293 7.95 -10.24 -8.49
C ALA A 293 7.70 -9.68 -7.08
N THR A 294 8.57 -8.83 -6.56
CA THR A 294 8.41 -8.20 -5.24
C THR A 294 7.20 -7.26 -5.23
N TYR A 295 7.07 -6.41 -6.24
CA TYR A 295 5.91 -5.50 -6.37
C TYR A 295 4.61 -6.26 -6.60
N ALA A 296 4.67 -7.40 -7.30
CA ALA A 296 3.54 -8.29 -7.47
C ALA A 296 3.01 -8.84 -6.14
N VAL A 297 3.89 -9.14 -5.18
CA VAL A 297 3.50 -9.60 -3.84
C VAL A 297 2.69 -8.54 -3.11
N ASP A 298 3.06 -7.27 -3.20
CA ASP A 298 2.32 -6.16 -2.58
C ASP A 298 0.93 -6.02 -3.19
N ALA A 299 0.82 -6.05 -4.52
CA ALA A 299 -0.47 -6.00 -5.22
C ALA A 299 -1.37 -7.20 -4.86
N ILE A 300 -0.81 -8.41 -4.77
CA ILE A 300 -1.55 -9.61 -4.35
C ILE A 300 -1.99 -9.49 -2.89
N SER A 301 -1.17 -8.96 -2.00
CA SER A 301 -1.52 -8.72 -0.60
C SER A 301 -2.70 -7.75 -0.48
N ASP A 302 -2.71 -6.69 -1.28
CA ASP A 302 -3.84 -5.75 -1.34
C ASP A 302 -5.10 -6.41 -1.90
N ALA A 303 -5.00 -7.26 -2.93
CA ALA A 303 -6.12 -8.03 -3.46
C ALA A 303 -6.71 -8.97 -2.39
N ILE A 304 -5.87 -9.69 -1.65
CA ILE A 304 -6.29 -10.57 -0.53
C ILE A 304 -6.99 -9.74 0.56
N SER A 305 -6.50 -8.55 0.85
CA SER A 305 -7.12 -7.64 1.83
C SER A 305 -8.51 -7.19 1.38
N LYS A 306 -8.70 -6.86 0.09
CA LYS A 306 -10.01 -6.53 -0.49
C LYS A 306 -10.99 -7.70 -0.39
N VAL A 307 -10.57 -8.91 -0.79
CA VAL A 307 -11.39 -10.12 -0.69
C VAL A 307 -11.76 -10.42 0.76
N SER A 308 -10.82 -10.28 1.70
CA SER A 308 -11.05 -10.51 3.13
C SER A 308 -12.05 -9.51 3.70
N SER A 309 -11.95 -8.23 3.31
CA SER A 309 -12.91 -7.19 3.69
C SER A 309 -14.31 -7.49 3.19
N GLN A 310 -14.45 -7.90 1.92
CA GLN A 310 -15.73 -8.30 1.34
C GLN A 310 -16.33 -9.52 2.05
N ARG A 311 -15.51 -10.54 2.34
CA ARG A 311 -15.95 -11.71 3.10
C ARG A 311 -16.41 -11.34 4.51
N SER A 312 -15.71 -10.44 5.19
CA SER A 312 -16.09 -9.94 6.51
C SER A 312 -17.44 -9.22 6.47
N SER A 313 -17.64 -8.36 5.45
CA SER A 313 -18.92 -7.67 5.23
C SER A 313 -20.07 -8.65 5.03
N LEU A 314 -19.88 -9.68 4.17
CA LEU A 314 -20.89 -10.70 3.94
C LEU A 314 -21.14 -11.57 5.19
N GLY A 315 -20.12 -11.87 5.97
CA GLY A 315 -20.27 -12.57 7.26
C GLY A 315 -21.10 -11.76 8.28
N ALA A 316 -20.91 -10.44 8.30
CA ALA A 316 -21.75 -9.58 9.15
C ALA A 316 -23.21 -9.57 8.69
N VAL A 317 -23.47 -9.59 7.38
CA VAL A 317 -24.83 -9.72 6.83
C VAL A 317 -25.43 -11.09 7.20
N GLN A 318 -24.66 -12.18 7.07
CA GLN A 318 -25.10 -13.50 7.47
C GLN A 318 -25.51 -13.56 8.94
N ASN A 319 -24.68 -13.06 9.85
CA ASN A 319 -25.02 -12.99 11.27
C ASN A 319 -26.30 -12.17 11.53
N ARG A 320 -26.47 -11.05 10.84
CA ARG A 320 -27.71 -10.24 10.95
C ARG A 320 -28.92 -11.01 10.48
N LEU A 321 -28.82 -11.76 9.38
CA LEU A 321 -29.91 -12.61 8.88
C LEU A 321 -30.25 -13.71 9.88
N GLU A 322 -29.27 -14.39 10.46
CA GLU A 322 -29.48 -15.44 11.49
C GLU A 322 -30.22 -14.87 12.72
N HIS A 323 -29.79 -13.72 13.22
CA HIS A 323 -30.50 -13.05 14.33
C HIS A 323 -31.92 -12.63 13.96
N THR A 324 -32.12 -12.17 12.71
CA THR A 324 -33.44 -11.80 12.24
C THR A 324 -34.35 -13.02 12.10
N ILE A 325 -33.85 -14.14 11.58
CA ILE A 325 -34.61 -15.42 11.50
C ILE A 325 -35.03 -15.84 12.90
N ASN A 326 -34.11 -15.90 13.86
CA ASN A 326 -34.44 -16.26 15.24
C ASN A 326 -35.49 -15.33 15.88
N ASN A 327 -35.45 -14.03 15.57
CA ASN A 327 -36.45 -13.08 16.04
C ASN A 327 -37.81 -13.30 15.38
N LEU A 328 -37.82 -13.55 14.05
CA LEU A 328 -39.04 -13.84 13.30
C LEU A 328 -39.68 -15.15 13.76
N ASP A 329 -38.90 -16.18 14.06
CA ASP A 329 -39.44 -17.43 14.61
C ASP A 329 -40.18 -17.20 15.94
N ASN A 330 -39.62 -16.40 16.84
CA ASN A 330 -40.31 -15.99 18.07
C ASN A 330 -41.60 -15.18 17.79
N VAL A 331 -41.58 -14.29 16.80
CA VAL A 331 -42.77 -13.52 16.40
C VAL A 331 -43.84 -14.44 15.83
N VAL A 332 -43.45 -15.41 14.97
CA VAL A 332 -44.37 -16.40 14.39
C VAL A 332 -44.97 -17.27 15.49
N GLU A 333 -44.18 -17.77 16.45
CA GLU A 333 -44.69 -18.56 17.57
C GLU A 333 -45.69 -17.76 18.42
N ASN A 334 -45.35 -16.52 18.78
CA ASN A 334 -46.24 -15.63 19.54
C ASN A 334 -47.53 -15.33 18.79
N THR A 335 -47.45 -15.05 17.48
CA THR A 335 -48.59 -14.76 16.63
C THR A 335 -49.51 -15.96 16.48
N THR A 336 -48.91 -17.15 16.22
CA THR A 336 -49.63 -18.43 16.13
C THR A 336 -50.36 -18.73 17.46
N SER A 337 -49.66 -18.52 18.59
CA SER A 337 -50.24 -18.70 19.93
C SER A 337 -51.39 -17.71 20.18
N ALA A 338 -51.28 -16.46 19.73
CA ALA A 338 -52.33 -15.48 19.83
C ALA A 338 -53.53 -15.83 18.92
N GLU A 339 -53.28 -16.25 17.70
CA GLU A 339 -54.34 -16.72 16.77
C GLU A 339 -55.10 -17.92 17.38
N SER A 340 -54.38 -18.90 17.91
CA SER A 340 -54.99 -20.07 18.57
C SER A 340 -55.90 -19.65 19.73
N ARG A 341 -55.47 -18.71 20.58
CA ARG A 341 -56.33 -18.21 21.70
C ARG A 341 -57.56 -17.54 21.22
N ILE A 342 -57.52 -16.74 20.15
CA ILE A 342 -58.69 -16.08 19.58
C ILE A 342 -59.63 -17.12 18.98
N ARG A 343 -59.11 -18.03 18.17
CA ARG A 343 -59.88 -19.09 17.50
C ARG A 343 -60.52 -20.05 18.50
N ASP A 344 -59.75 -20.51 19.51
CA ASP A 344 -60.25 -21.44 20.53
C ASP A 344 -61.32 -20.75 21.43
N THR A 345 -61.14 -19.47 21.72
CA THR A 345 -62.13 -18.69 22.47
C THR A 345 -63.45 -18.54 21.70
N ASP A 346 -63.34 -18.18 20.40
CA ASP A 346 -64.51 -18.06 19.53
C ASP A 346 -65.22 -19.40 19.34
N MET A 347 -64.50 -20.53 19.19
CA MET A 347 -65.06 -21.89 19.09
C MET A 347 -65.76 -22.29 20.41
N ALA A 348 -65.19 -21.97 21.56
CA ALA A 348 -65.81 -22.26 22.86
C ALA A 348 -67.11 -21.47 23.06
N GLU A 349 -67.09 -20.18 22.73
CA GLU A 349 -68.25 -19.30 22.80
C GLU A 349 -69.35 -19.78 21.83
N GLU A 350 -68.98 -20.17 20.58
CA GLU A 350 -69.93 -20.69 19.59
C GLU A 350 -70.52 -22.03 20.03
N MET A 351 -69.72 -22.94 20.62
CA MET A 351 -70.24 -24.17 21.22
C MET A 351 -71.24 -23.90 22.36
N VAL A 352 -71.00 -22.93 23.20
CA VAL A 352 -71.92 -22.49 24.27
C VAL A 352 -73.19 -21.92 23.64
N ASN A 353 -73.08 -21.06 22.64
CA ASN A 353 -74.22 -20.46 21.91
C ASN A 353 -75.02 -21.56 21.18
N TYR A 354 -74.39 -22.50 20.55
CA TYR A 354 -75.00 -23.66 19.89
C TYR A 354 -75.83 -24.49 20.93
N SER A 355 -75.14 -24.87 22.03
CA SER A 355 -75.81 -25.62 23.10
C SER A 355 -76.98 -24.88 23.71
N LYS A 356 -76.86 -23.57 23.98
CA LYS A 356 -77.95 -22.71 24.47
C LYS A 356 -79.13 -22.65 23.50
N ASN A 357 -78.85 -22.48 22.20
CA ASN A 357 -79.89 -22.40 21.19
C ASN A 357 -80.61 -23.77 21.03
N ASN A 358 -79.91 -24.90 21.12
CA ASN A 358 -80.52 -26.23 21.10
C ASN A 358 -81.43 -26.44 22.34
N ILE A 359 -80.99 -26.05 23.53
CA ILE A 359 -81.74 -26.15 24.75
C ILE A 359 -83.01 -25.28 24.64
N LEU A 360 -82.85 -24.03 24.15
CA LEU A 360 -83.99 -23.12 23.96
C LEU A 360 -84.99 -23.68 22.94
N ALA A 361 -84.53 -24.27 21.84
CA ALA A 361 -85.42 -24.89 20.85
C ALA A 361 -86.14 -26.12 21.43
N GLN A 362 -85.55 -26.95 22.20
CA GLN A 362 -86.16 -28.11 22.88
C GLN A 362 -87.12 -27.63 23.97
N ALA A 363 -86.75 -26.62 24.76
CA ALA A 363 -87.62 -26.05 25.78
C ALA A 363 -88.87 -25.37 25.14
N GLY A 364 -88.62 -24.64 24.04
CA GLY A 364 -89.70 -24.03 23.27
C GLY A 364 -90.70 -25.02 22.69
N GLN A 365 -90.19 -26.13 22.12
CA GLN A 365 -91.07 -27.21 21.65
C GLN A 365 -91.88 -27.86 22.80
N SER A 366 -91.20 -28.08 23.93
CA SER A 366 -91.91 -28.65 25.09
C SER A 366 -92.96 -27.72 25.66
N MET A 367 -92.69 -26.41 25.72
CA MET A 367 -93.66 -25.40 26.16
C MET A 367 -94.81 -25.26 25.18
N LEU A 368 -94.56 -25.33 23.86
CA LEU A 368 -95.58 -25.37 22.83
C LEU A 368 -96.45 -26.59 22.95
N ALA A 369 -95.89 -27.78 23.17
CA ALA A 369 -96.62 -29.02 23.40
C ALA A 369 -97.54 -28.89 24.66
N GLN A 370 -96.98 -28.30 25.76
CA GLN A 370 -97.74 -28.09 26.99
C GLN A 370 -98.89 -27.04 26.83
N ALA A 371 -98.59 -25.96 26.10
CA ALA A 371 -99.64 -24.96 25.78
C ALA A 371 -100.76 -25.58 24.94
N ASN A 372 -100.44 -26.41 23.93
CA ASN A 372 -101.44 -27.09 23.14
C ASN A 372 -102.25 -28.10 23.95
N GLN A 373 -101.64 -28.82 24.90
CA GLN A 373 -102.37 -29.69 25.83
C GLN A 373 -103.27 -28.91 26.78
N SER A 374 -102.84 -27.76 27.27
CA SER A 374 -103.64 -26.88 28.09
C SER A 374 -104.89 -26.38 27.35
N ASN A 375 -104.73 -25.98 26.08
CA ASN A 375 -105.82 -25.55 25.22
C ASN A 375 -106.76 -26.71 24.91
N GLN A 376 -106.29 -27.93 24.69
CA GLN A 376 -107.14 -29.11 24.53
C GLN A 376 -107.89 -29.48 25.81
N GLY A 377 -107.21 -29.31 26.98
CA GLY A 377 -107.90 -29.51 28.27
C GLY A 377 -109.05 -28.52 28.53
N VAL A 378 -108.81 -27.26 28.15
CA VAL A 378 -109.92 -26.23 28.23
C VAL A 378 -111.04 -26.56 27.26
N LEU A 379 -110.75 -27.00 26.06
CA LEU A 379 -111.75 -27.38 25.08
C LEU A 379 -112.57 -28.61 25.51
N SER A 380 -111.96 -29.59 26.23
CA SER A 380 -112.68 -30.76 26.77
C SER A 380 -113.53 -30.44 27.99
N LEU A 381 -113.34 -29.28 28.65
CA LEU A 381 -114.17 -28.82 29.74
C LEU A 381 -115.39 -27.96 29.26
N LEU A 382 -115.42 -27.58 28.00
CA LEU A 382 -116.48 -26.78 27.38
C LEU A 382 -117.48 -27.60 26.50
N GLN A 383 -117.22 -28.89 26.36
CA GLN A 383 -118.15 -29.89 25.79
C GLN A 383 -118.81 -30.67 26.93
#